data_26a6ec0bb89441e2c2641f8638ae8bcd
#
_entry.id   26a6ec0bb89441e2c2641f8638ae8bcd
#
_cell.length_a   1.000
_cell.length_b   1.000
_cell.length_c   1.000
_cell.angle_alpha   90.00
_cell.angle_beta   90.00
_cell.angle_gamma   90.00
#
_symmetry.space_group_name_H-M   'P 1'
#
loop_
_entity.id
_entity.type
_entity.pdbx_description
1 polymer ?
#
loop_
_entity_poly.entity_id
_entity_poly.type
_entity_poly.pdbx_seq_one_letter_code
_entity_poly.pdbx_strand_id
1 'polypeptide(L)'
;MSIDKYMYIFLHALPVTHRHSIIRYSEVELVSSVDEIKHPLAREVLRLHDINEFIEVTSMADLPARTGLGSSGSYLVGLLTAVHTHKKRSVSQQELADQACHIEMDVLKEPVGKQDQYMAAFGGFQVLDISGDGNVDVNEVPVDFTTASELVIKTRMYYTGVQRSATAVLKAQDQAARESNRPDHEQVVDCLQNIKEIGRQIRDAFEARDLDTFGRLMDDHWKHKQQMSPRIGLTVFDQLYDEVKRRFGVLGGKIIGAGGGGFVLLYCPAKARELDAFMAGHDMPQVDIFPSFEGAKVVSDFGN
;
A
#
# COMPACT_ATOMS: atom_id res chain seq x y z
N MET A 1 5.83 6.67 -1.34
CA MET A 1 6.77 6.14 -2.35
C MET A 1 6.25 4.79 -2.83
N SER A 2 6.18 4.60 -4.14
CA SER A 2 5.94 3.30 -4.76
C SER A 2 7.25 2.51 -4.88
N ILE A 3 7.14 1.18 -4.85
CA ILE A 3 8.30 0.28 -4.90
C ILE A 3 8.21 -0.70 -6.07
N ASP A 4 9.33 -1.29 -6.46
CA ASP A 4 9.49 -2.26 -7.53
C ASP A 4 8.94 -3.66 -7.21
N LYS A 5 7.82 -3.71 -6.54
CA LYS A 5 7.07 -4.94 -6.26
C LYS A 5 5.69 -4.80 -6.88
N TYR A 6 5.43 -5.60 -7.89
CA TYR A 6 4.33 -5.38 -8.81
C TYR A 6 3.18 -6.36 -8.59
N MET A 7 2.02 -5.88 -8.96
CA MET A 7 0.82 -6.65 -9.23
C MET A 7 0.64 -6.71 -10.75
N TYR A 8 0.66 -7.91 -11.32
CA TYR A 8 0.46 -8.15 -12.75
C TYR A 8 -0.98 -8.58 -12.98
N ILE A 9 -1.65 -7.92 -13.89
CA ILE A 9 -3.01 -8.25 -14.31
C ILE A 9 -3.00 -8.58 -15.80
N PHE A 10 -3.52 -9.73 -16.14
CA PHE A 10 -3.77 -10.17 -17.51
C PHE A 10 -5.28 -10.23 -17.71
N LEU A 11 -5.76 -9.59 -18.75
CA LEU A 11 -7.17 -9.60 -19.14
C LEU A 11 -7.26 -9.93 -20.62
N HIS A 12 -8.10 -10.89 -20.96
CA HIS A 12 -8.35 -11.23 -22.34
C HIS A 12 -9.79 -11.70 -22.55
N ALA A 13 -10.38 -11.31 -23.69
CA ALA A 13 -11.69 -11.79 -24.09
C ALA A 13 -11.64 -13.26 -24.52
N LEU A 14 -12.54 -14.06 -23.98
CA LEU A 14 -12.62 -15.46 -24.35
C LEU A 14 -13.42 -15.65 -25.66
N PRO A 15 -13.08 -16.65 -26.49
CA PRO A 15 -13.85 -16.95 -27.68
C PRO A 15 -15.33 -17.22 -27.35
N VAL A 16 -16.22 -16.92 -28.31
CA VAL A 16 -17.67 -17.12 -28.18
C VAL A 16 -18.09 -18.57 -27.87
N THR A 17 -17.18 -19.51 -28.03
CA THR A 17 -17.37 -20.93 -27.66
C THR A 17 -17.27 -21.18 -26.17
N HIS A 18 -16.69 -20.26 -25.41
CA HIS A 18 -16.65 -20.32 -23.95
C HIS A 18 -17.99 -19.93 -23.37
N ARG A 19 -18.33 -20.57 -22.25
CA ARG A 19 -19.60 -20.30 -21.53
C ARG A 19 -19.39 -19.84 -20.10
N HIS A 20 -18.15 -19.54 -19.74
CA HIS A 20 -17.77 -19.11 -18.41
C HIS A 20 -16.61 -18.11 -18.50
N SER A 21 -16.66 -17.08 -17.69
CA SER A 21 -15.47 -16.27 -17.37
C SER A 21 -14.58 -17.01 -16.40
N ILE A 22 -13.28 -16.71 -16.45
CA ILE A 22 -12.26 -17.33 -15.62
C ILE A 22 -11.59 -16.25 -14.79
N ILE A 23 -11.63 -16.37 -13.48
CA ILE A 23 -10.95 -15.44 -12.58
C ILE A 23 -9.89 -16.21 -11.80
N ARG A 24 -8.60 -15.89 -12.03
CA ARG A 24 -7.44 -16.55 -11.41
C ARG A 24 -6.69 -15.61 -10.49
N TYR A 25 -6.57 -16.03 -9.25
CA TYR A 25 -5.76 -15.37 -8.21
C TYR A 25 -5.14 -16.47 -7.34
N SER A 26 -5.25 -16.46 -5.99
CA SER A 26 -4.92 -17.64 -5.15
C SER A 26 -5.89 -18.81 -5.34
N GLU A 27 -7.04 -18.54 -5.97
CA GLU A 27 -8.06 -19.52 -6.35
C GLU A 27 -8.39 -19.37 -7.83
N VAL A 28 -9.16 -20.33 -8.36
CA VAL A 28 -9.68 -20.28 -9.73
C VAL A 28 -11.20 -20.35 -9.66
N GLU A 29 -11.87 -19.36 -10.24
CA GLU A 29 -13.31 -19.31 -10.36
C GLU A 29 -13.72 -19.48 -11.82
N LEU A 30 -14.71 -20.33 -12.08
CA LEU A 30 -15.40 -20.46 -13.37
C LEU A 30 -16.83 -20.00 -13.15
N VAL A 31 -17.21 -18.89 -13.76
CA VAL A 31 -18.50 -18.24 -13.50
C VAL A 31 -19.24 -17.94 -14.80
N SER A 32 -20.57 -18.06 -14.77
CA SER A 32 -21.43 -17.78 -15.91
C SER A 32 -21.90 -16.31 -15.96
N SER A 33 -21.75 -15.60 -14.87
CA SER A 33 -22.07 -14.17 -14.77
C SER A 33 -21.11 -13.44 -13.83
N VAL A 34 -21.02 -12.12 -13.95
CA VAL A 34 -20.21 -11.28 -13.07
C VAL A 34 -20.65 -11.39 -11.61
N ASP A 35 -21.95 -11.58 -11.37
CA ASP A 35 -22.51 -11.66 -10.02
C ASP A 35 -22.08 -12.90 -9.25
N GLU A 36 -21.69 -13.97 -9.94
CA GLU A 36 -21.17 -15.21 -9.33
C GLU A 36 -19.73 -15.12 -8.87
N ILE A 37 -18.99 -14.07 -9.28
CA ILE A 37 -17.59 -13.89 -8.91
C ILE A 37 -17.48 -13.68 -7.40
N LYS A 38 -16.71 -14.53 -6.73
CA LYS A 38 -16.47 -14.45 -5.27
C LYS A 38 -15.44 -13.39 -4.93
N HIS A 39 -14.42 -13.18 -5.81
CA HIS A 39 -13.42 -12.15 -5.61
C HIS A 39 -14.05 -10.75 -5.66
N PRO A 40 -14.23 -10.04 -4.52
CA PRO A 40 -15.07 -8.86 -4.47
C PRO A 40 -14.57 -7.72 -5.35
N LEU A 41 -13.25 -7.49 -5.37
CA LEU A 41 -12.67 -6.40 -6.17
C LEU A 41 -12.85 -6.67 -7.67
N ALA A 42 -12.63 -7.90 -8.13
CA ALA A 42 -12.84 -8.26 -9.53
C ALA A 42 -14.31 -8.08 -9.94
N ARG A 43 -15.22 -8.57 -9.10
CA ARG A 43 -16.66 -8.46 -9.35
C ARG A 43 -17.10 -7.01 -9.52
N GLU A 44 -16.70 -6.13 -8.60
CA GLU A 44 -17.16 -4.75 -8.64
C GLU A 44 -16.51 -3.93 -9.78
N VAL A 45 -15.25 -4.21 -10.15
CA VAL A 45 -14.64 -3.59 -11.34
C VAL A 45 -15.39 -4.01 -12.61
N LEU A 46 -15.64 -5.30 -12.80
CA LEU A 46 -16.31 -5.80 -13.99
C LEU A 46 -17.78 -5.33 -14.09
N ARG A 47 -18.45 -5.23 -12.93
CA ARG A 47 -19.81 -4.69 -12.83
C ARG A 47 -19.86 -3.20 -13.16
N LEU A 48 -18.94 -2.39 -12.58
CA LEU A 48 -18.86 -0.94 -12.82
C LEU A 48 -18.67 -0.62 -14.31
N HIS A 49 -17.98 -1.49 -15.03
CA HIS A 49 -17.67 -1.30 -16.44
C HIS A 49 -18.56 -2.07 -17.41
N ASP A 50 -19.67 -2.69 -16.92
CA ASP A 50 -20.63 -3.43 -17.76
C ASP A 50 -19.91 -4.45 -18.69
N ILE A 51 -19.03 -5.28 -18.11
CA ILE A 51 -18.36 -6.35 -18.85
C ILE A 51 -19.36 -7.50 -18.96
N ASN A 52 -19.92 -7.70 -20.14
CA ASN A 52 -20.97 -8.71 -20.42
C ASN A 52 -20.44 -9.91 -21.22
N GLU A 53 -19.27 -9.77 -21.85
CA GLU A 53 -18.60 -10.88 -22.52
C GLU A 53 -17.86 -11.79 -21.53
N PHE A 54 -17.63 -13.04 -21.94
CA PHE A 54 -16.78 -13.93 -21.16
C PHE A 54 -15.31 -13.54 -21.31
N ILE A 55 -14.66 -13.36 -20.16
CA ILE A 55 -13.26 -12.93 -20.08
C ILE A 55 -12.46 -13.84 -19.17
N GLU A 56 -11.17 -13.87 -19.37
CA GLU A 56 -10.22 -14.38 -18.38
C GLU A 56 -9.46 -13.21 -17.74
N VAL A 57 -9.49 -13.17 -16.42
CA VAL A 57 -8.66 -12.26 -15.61
C VAL A 57 -7.72 -13.11 -14.78
N THR A 58 -6.42 -12.94 -14.97
CA THR A 58 -5.39 -13.60 -14.18
C THR A 58 -4.55 -12.56 -13.46
N SER A 59 -4.35 -12.74 -12.16
CA SER A 59 -3.50 -11.87 -11.34
C SER A 59 -2.32 -12.63 -10.73
N MET A 60 -1.15 -11.99 -10.72
CA MET A 60 0.06 -12.46 -10.04
C MET A 60 0.68 -11.29 -9.29
N ALA A 61 1.38 -11.58 -8.18
CA ALA A 61 2.02 -10.55 -7.38
C ALA A 61 3.40 -10.99 -6.90
N ASP A 62 4.35 -10.05 -6.84
CA ASP A 62 5.70 -10.32 -6.33
C ASP A 62 5.70 -10.55 -4.81
N LEU A 63 4.72 -10.02 -4.11
CA LEU A 63 4.61 -10.14 -2.64
C LEU A 63 3.25 -10.70 -2.23
N PRO A 64 3.20 -11.41 -1.09
CA PRO A 64 1.95 -11.95 -0.58
C PRO A 64 0.91 -10.86 -0.28
N ALA A 65 -0.36 -11.17 -0.49
CA ALA A 65 -1.46 -10.30 -0.06
C ALA A 65 -1.52 -10.18 1.47
N ARG A 66 -2.19 -9.14 1.97
CA ARG A 66 -2.41 -8.87 3.41
C ARG A 66 -1.13 -8.63 4.22
N THR A 67 -0.12 -8.07 3.59
CA THR A 67 1.16 -7.71 4.22
C THR A 67 1.35 -6.21 4.44
N GLY A 68 0.34 -5.40 4.13
CA GLY A 68 0.33 -3.95 4.37
C GLY A 68 0.98 -3.11 3.27
N LEU A 69 1.31 -3.69 2.12
CA LEU A 69 1.95 -3.02 0.98
C LEU A 69 0.97 -2.64 -0.13
N GLY A 70 -0.30 -2.40 0.19
CA GLY A 70 -1.27 -1.86 -0.76
C GLY A 70 -1.70 -2.83 -1.86
N SER A 71 -1.68 -4.16 -1.61
CA SER A 71 -1.99 -5.14 -2.65
C SER A 71 -3.42 -5.03 -3.21
N SER A 72 -4.41 -4.62 -2.41
CA SER A 72 -5.78 -4.39 -2.89
C SER A 72 -5.88 -3.17 -3.81
N GLY A 73 -5.27 -2.05 -3.42
CA GLY A 73 -5.21 -0.85 -4.24
C GLY A 73 -4.47 -1.10 -5.56
N SER A 74 -3.32 -1.80 -5.51
CA SER A 74 -2.57 -2.18 -6.72
C SER A 74 -3.37 -3.12 -7.63
N TYR A 75 -4.11 -4.08 -7.06
CA TYR A 75 -5.00 -4.96 -7.82
C TYR A 75 -6.11 -4.17 -8.52
N LEU A 76 -6.80 -3.29 -7.79
CA LEU A 76 -7.88 -2.47 -8.34
C LEU A 76 -7.39 -1.58 -9.47
N VAL A 77 -6.32 -0.82 -9.25
CA VAL A 77 -5.76 0.09 -10.25
C VAL A 77 -5.27 -0.69 -11.48
N GLY A 78 -4.59 -1.83 -11.27
CA GLY A 78 -4.15 -2.69 -12.36
C GLY A 78 -5.31 -3.27 -13.17
N LEU A 79 -6.38 -3.76 -12.52
CA LEU A 79 -7.54 -4.31 -13.20
C LEU A 79 -8.34 -3.22 -13.91
N LEU A 80 -8.54 -2.05 -13.31
CA LEU A 80 -9.16 -0.89 -13.95
C LEU A 80 -8.39 -0.48 -15.20
N THR A 81 -7.05 -0.40 -15.11
CA THR A 81 -6.19 -0.11 -16.27
C THR A 81 -6.41 -1.13 -17.40
N ALA A 82 -6.44 -2.42 -17.07
CA ALA A 82 -6.67 -3.48 -18.04
C ALA A 82 -8.08 -3.41 -18.67
N VAL A 83 -9.11 -3.12 -17.89
CA VAL A 83 -10.50 -3.00 -18.37
C VAL A 83 -10.66 -1.76 -19.26
N HIS A 84 -10.11 -0.60 -18.87
CA HIS A 84 -10.14 0.59 -19.72
C HIS A 84 -9.42 0.36 -21.06
N THR A 85 -8.26 -0.30 -21.03
CA THR A 85 -7.51 -0.68 -22.24
C THR A 85 -8.33 -1.62 -23.13
N HIS A 86 -8.93 -2.66 -22.56
CA HIS A 86 -9.79 -3.59 -23.27
C HIS A 86 -10.98 -2.87 -23.95
N LYS A 87 -11.58 -1.91 -23.26
CA LYS A 87 -12.66 -1.06 -23.82
C LYS A 87 -12.15 0.07 -24.75
N LYS A 88 -10.85 0.15 -25.01
CA LYS A 88 -10.22 1.21 -25.82
C LYS A 88 -10.55 2.62 -25.32
N ARG A 89 -10.62 2.80 -24.01
CA ARG A 89 -10.88 4.08 -23.35
C ARG A 89 -9.60 4.63 -22.73
N SER A 90 -9.31 5.89 -22.99
CA SER A 90 -8.29 6.61 -22.24
C SER A 90 -8.82 6.98 -20.86
N VAL A 91 -8.00 6.84 -19.86
CA VAL A 91 -8.31 7.15 -18.46
C VAL A 91 -7.09 7.82 -17.84
N SER A 92 -7.28 8.84 -17.04
CA SER A 92 -6.21 9.50 -16.30
C SER A 92 -5.82 8.71 -15.03
N GLN A 93 -4.62 8.97 -14.51
CA GLN A 93 -4.18 8.39 -13.23
C GLN A 93 -5.10 8.78 -12.07
N GLN A 94 -5.58 10.02 -12.08
CA GLN A 94 -6.56 10.53 -11.11
C GLN A 94 -7.85 9.71 -11.15
N GLU A 95 -8.44 9.55 -12.34
CA GLU A 95 -9.68 8.78 -12.51
C GLU A 95 -9.51 7.31 -12.12
N LEU A 96 -8.35 6.68 -12.40
CA LEU A 96 -8.06 5.32 -11.96
C LEU A 96 -8.03 5.22 -10.43
N ALA A 97 -7.35 6.17 -9.77
CA ALA A 97 -7.27 6.19 -8.32
C ALA A 97 -8.64 6.44 -7.68
N ASP A 98 -9.43 7.38 -8.23
CA ASP A 98 -10.76 7.70 -7.74
C ASP A 98 -11.73 6.53 -7.90
N GLN A 99 -11.73 5.85 -9.05
CA GLN A 99 -12.55 4.65 -9.27
C GLN A 99 -12.15 3.51 -8.31
N ALA A 100 -10.84 3.30 -8.10
CA ALA A 100 -10.35 2.30 -7.16
C ALA A 100 -10.80 2.61 -5.72
N CYS A 101 -10.67 3.87 -5.29
CA CYS A 101 -11.17 4.33 -3.99
C CYS A 101 -12.67 4.15 -3.86
N HIS A 102 -13.44 4.53 -4.87
CA HIS A 102 -14.89 4.36 -4.89
C HIS A 102 -15.30 2.90 -4.71
N ILE A 103 -14.69 1.99 -5.44
CA ILE A 103 -14.99 0.55 -5.32
C ILE A 103 -14.69 0.06 -3.90
N GLU A 104 -13.50 0.36 -3.38
CA GLU A 104 -13.06 -0.22 -2.10
C GLU A 104 -13.77 0.43 -0.90
N MET A 105 -13.92 1.76 -0.90
CA MET A 105 -14.45 2.52 0.23
C MET A 105 -15.97 2.67 0.19
N ASP A 106 -16.55 2.97 -0.99
CA ASP A 106 -17.98 3.32 -1.10
C ASP A 106 -18.84 2.11 -1.45
N VAL A 107 -18.38 1.22 -2.33
CA VAL A 107 -19.14 0.04 -2.73
C VAL A 107 -18.93 -1.10 -1.73
N LEU A 108 -17.68 -1.47 -1.46
CA LEU A 108 -17.35 -2.59 -0.57
C LEU A 108 -17.32 -2.21 0.91
N LYS A 109 -17.32 -0.89 1.24
CA LYS A 109 -17.30 -0.37 2.61
C LYS A 109 -16.09 -0.85 3.42
N GLU A 110 -14.96 -1.06 2.76
CA GLU A 110 -13.72 -1.40 3.46
C GLU A 110 -13.17 -0.17 4.20
N PRO A 111 -12.70 -0.32 5.44
CA PRO A 111 -12.19 0.79 6.27
C PRO A 111 -10.75 1.13 5.88
N VAL A 112 -10.49 1.43 4.62
CA VAL A 112 -9.17 1.77 4.09
C VAL A 112 -9.06 3.26 3.80
N GLY A 113 -7.83 3.77 3.70
CA GLY A 113 -7.56 5.12 3.22
C GLY A 113 -7.30 5.12 1.70
N LYS A 114 -7.17 6.31 1.13
CA LYS A 114 -6.96 6.52 -0.31
C LYS A 114 -5.51 6.33 -0.77
N GLN A 115 -4.56 6.19 0.16
CA GLN A 115 -3.13 6.25 -0.13
C GLN A 115 -2.68 5.20 -1.14
N ASP A 116 -3.07 3.94 -0.96
CA ASP A 116 -2.54 2.82 -1.71
C ASP A 116 -3.00 2.85 -3.18
N GLN A 117 -4.25 3.24 -3.43
CA GLN A 117 -4.83 3.38 -4.76
C GLN A 117 -4.14 4.52 -5.55
N TYR A 118 -3.94 5.66 -4.90
CA TYR A 118 -3.23 6.79 -5.51
C TYR A 118 -1.76 6.46 -5.77
N MET A 119 -1.08 5.84 -4.82
CA MET A 119 0.31 5.42 -5.03
C MET A 119 0.44 4.40 -6.16
N ALA A 120 -0.50 3.47 -6.31
CA ALA A 120 -0.51 2.52 -7.43
C ALA A 120 -0.78 3.19 -8.78
N ALA A 121 -1.62 4.23 -8.82
CA ALA A 121 -1.95 4.93 -10.06
C ALA A 121 -0.83 5.89 -10.52
N PHE A 122 -0.19 6.60 -9.58
CA PHE A 122 0.77 7.65 -9.91
C PHE A 122 2.22 7.18 -9.90
N GLY A 123 2.59 6.26 -9.01
CA GLY A 123 3.99 5.85 -8.84
C GLY A 123 4.84 6.90 -8.10
N GLY A 124 6.15 6.71 -8.09
CA GLY A 124 7.13 7.69 -7.60
C GLY A 124 7.02 8.04 -6.12
N PHE A 125 7.37 9.26 -5.81
CA PHE A 125 7.27 9.87 -4.49
C PHE A 125 6.17 10.94 -4.53
N GLN A 126 5.09 10.73 -3.81
CA GLN A 126 3.93 11.61 -3.84
C GLN A 126 3.59 12.13 -2.45
N VAL A 127 3.18 13.38 -2.39
CA VAL A 127 2.42 13.96 -1.29
C VAL A 127 0.96 13.99 -1.69
N LEU A 128 0.12 13.39 -0.89
CA LEU A 128 -1.33 13.35 -1.09
C LEU A 128 -1.98 14.31 -0.09
N ASP A 129 -2.43 15.44 -0.57
CA ASP A 129 -3.20 16.39 0.23
C ASP A 129 -4.69 16.08 0.10
N ILE A 130 -5.26 15.51 1.17
CA ILE A 130 -6.65 15.08 1.22
C ILE A 130 -7.47 16.14 1.94
N SER A 131 -8.37 16.77 1.22
CA SER A 131 -9.27 17.79 1.74
C SER A 131 -10.46 17.21 2.51
N GLY A 132 -11.18 18.05 3.26
CA GLY A 132 -12.30 17.62 4.09
C GLY A 132 -13.51 17.08 3.30
N ASP A 133 -13.64 17.43 2.03
CA ASP A 133 -14.64 16.90 1.09
C ASP A 133 -14.19 15.59 0.43
N GLY A 134 -12.97 15.13 0.72
CA GLY A 134 -12.41 13.89 0.22
C GLY A 134 -11.66 14.00 -1.11
N ASN A 135 -11.53 15.19 -1.70
CA ASN A 135 -10.71 15.39 -2.87
C ASN A 135 -9.22 15.20 -2.52
N VAL A 136 -8.46 14.70 -3.48
CA VAL A 136 -7.03 14.42 -3.31
C VAL A 136 -6.22 15.20 -4.34
N ASP A 137 -5.39 16.11 -3.85
CA ASP A 137 -4.37 16.75 -4.67
C ASP A 137 -3.07 15.94 -4.58
N VAL A 138 -2.57 15.53 -5.73
CA VAL A 138 -1.35 14.74 -5.83
C VAL A 138 -0.19 15.63 -6.22
N ASN A 139 0.81 15.71 -5.37
CA ASN A 139 2.00 16.53 -5.57
C ASN A 139 3.24 15.64 -5.61
N GLU A 140 3.92 15.60 -6.75
CA GLU A 140 5.16 14.85 -6.88
C GLU A 140 6.27 15.48 -6.07
N VAL A 141 6.98 14.68 -5.28
CA VAL A 141 8.22 15.11 -4.62
C VAL A 141 9.39 14.80 -5.57
N PRO A 142 10.11 15.82 -6.05
CA PRO A 142 11.22 15.61 -6.97
C PRO A 142 12.40 15.00 -6.23
N VAL A 143 12.54 13.68 -6.32
CA VAL A 143 13.66 12.93 -5.73
C VAL A 143 14.61 12.54 -6.85
N ASP A 144 15.84 13.07 -6.82
CA ASP A 144 16.84 12.68 -7.81
C ASP A 144 17.38 11.26 -7.56
N PHE A 145 18.03 10.72 -8.58
CA PHE A 145 18.58 9.35 -8.53
C PHE A 145 19.54 9.14 -7.37
N THR A 146 20.34 10.14 -7.02
CA THR A 146 21.31 10.04 -5.92
C THR A 146 20.60 9.92 -4.58
N THR A 147 19.63 10.79 -4.32
CA THR A 147 18.81 10.76 -3.11
C THR A 147 17.99 9.48 -3.00
N ALA A 148 17.40 9.03 -4.12
CA ALA A 148 16.67 7.76 -4.16
C ALA A 148 17.59 6.56 -3.86
N SER A 149 18.79 6.54 -4.44
CA SER A 149 19.77 5.47 -4.21
C SER A 149 20.26 5.46 -2.76
N GLU A 150 20.54 6.63 -2.19
CA GLU A 150 20.95 6.75 -0.80
C GLU A 150 19.85 6.30 0.16
N LEU A 151 18.58 6.67 -0.12
CA LEU A 151 17.43 6.19 0.64
C LEU A 151 17.36 4.67 0.64
N VAL A 152 17.48 4.02 -0.52
CA VAL A 152 17.45 2.56 -0.67
C VAL A 152 18.59 1.89 0.11
N ILE A 153 19.83 2.42 -0.01
CA ILE A 153 21.00 1.88 0.67
C ILE A 153 20.83 1.93 2.20
N LYS A 154 20.20 2.98 2.72
CA LYS A 154 20.01 3.19 4.15
C LYS A 154 18.72 2.59 4.70
N THR A 155 17.78 2.22 3.82
CA THR A 155 16.49 1.65 4.21
C THR A 155 16.51 0.13 4.04
N ARG A 156 15.99 -0.57 5.03
CA ARG A 156 15.87 -2.04 5.03
C ARG A 156 14.43 -2.44 5.26
N MET A 157 13.94 -3.35 4.45
CA MET A 157 12.63 -3.96 4.63
C MET A 157 12.79 -5.44 4.98
N TYR A 158 12.12 -5.88 6.05
CA TYR A 158 12.16 -7.27 6.51
C TYR A 158 10.76 -7.83 6.61
N TYR A 159 10.60 -9.09 6.21
CA TYR A 159 9.34 -9.80 6.39
C TYR A 159 9.25 -10.36 7.80
N THR A 160 8.15 -10.07 8.51
CA THR A 160 7.96 -10.48 9.91
C THR A 160 7.43 -11.90 10.08
N GLY A 161 7.09 -12.59 9.00
CA GLY A 161 6.40 -13.89 9.07
C GLY A 161 4.94 -13.82 9.55
N VAL A 162 4.45 -12.65 9.96
CA VAL A 162 3.11 -12.45 10.51
C VAL A 162 2.20 -11.82 9.47
N GLN A 163 1.10 -12.50 9.16
CA GLN A 163 0.02 -11.94 8.35
C GLN A 163 -1.20 -11.69 9.23
N ARG A 164 -1.69 -10.46 9.24
CA ARG A 164 -2.91 -10.09 9.94
C ARG A 164 -3.83 -9.27 9.05
N SER A 165 -5.13 -9.43 9.26
CA SER A 165 -6.11 -8.56 8.62
C SER A 165 -5.95 -7.14 9.16
N ALA A 166 -5.72 -6.18 8.27
CA ALA A 166 -5.69 -4.76 8.59
C ALA A 166 -7.06 -4.24 9.01
N THR A 167 -8.14 -4.85 8.51
CA THR A 167 -9.53 -4.39 8.64
C THR A 167 -9.94 -4.14 10.09
N ALA A 168 -9.62 -5.05 11.02
CA ALA A 168 -10.00 -4.88 12.42
C ALA A 168 -9.30 -3.72 13.12
N VAL A 169 -8.03 -3.47 12.78
CA VAL A 169 -7.23 -2.36 13.33
C VAL A 169 -7.74 -1.03 12.75
N LEU A 170 -7.89 -0.96 11.43
CA LEU A 170 -8.35 0.23 10.73
C LEU A 170 -9.78 0.61 11.14
N LYS A 171 -10.67 -0.36 11.27
CA LYS A 171 -12.05 -0.13 11.74
C LYS A 171 -12.08 0.44 13.17
N ALA A 172 -11.24 -0.07 14.07
CA ALA A 172 -11.16 0.45 15.42
C ALA A 172 -10.63 1.89 15.47
N GLN A 173 -9.65 2.22 14.63
CA GLN A 173 -9.10 3.58 14.50
C GLN A 173 -10.12 4.55 13.89
N ASP A 174 -10.81 4.16 12.82
CA ASP A 174 -11.85 4.98 12.18
C ASP A 174 -12.98 5.29 13.17
N GLN A 175 -13.45 4.28 13.91
CA GLN A 175 -14.45 4.48 14.96
C GLN A 175 -13.96 5.43 16.06
N ALA A 176 -12.73 5.24 16.56
CA ALA A 176 -12.18 6.12 17.58
C ALA A 176 -12.01 7.58 17.09
N ALA A 177 -11.66 7.76 15.82
CA ALA A 177 -11.52 9.09 15.24
C ALA A 177 -12.88 9.81 15.00
N ARG A 178 -13.96 9.06 14.74
CA ARG A 178 -15.29 9.64 14.42
C ARG A 178 -16.21 9.80 15.62
N GLU A 179 -16.13 8.90 16.59
CA GLU A 179 -17.04 8.84 17.73
C GLU A 179 -16.49 9.68 18.91
N SER A 180 -16.89 10.94 18.99
CA SER A 180 -16.41 11.89 20.01
C SER A 180 -16.71 11.50 21.47
N ASN A 181 -17.62 10.57 21.71
CA ASN A 181 -17.96 10.04 23.02
C ASN A 181 -17.04 8.90 23.52
N ARG A 182 -16.09 8.47 22.71
CA ARG A 182 -15.15 7.41 23.09
C ARG A 182 -14.05 7.96 24.00
N PRO A 183 -13.60 7.16 24.98
CA PRO A 183 -12.51 7.56 25.89
C PRO A 183 -11.16 7.82 25.19
N ASP A 184 -10.93 7.17 24.05
CA ASP A 184 -9.69 7.24 23.26
C ASP A 184 -9.76 8.26 22.11
N HIS A 185 -10.90 8.94 21.91
CA HIS A 185 -11.12 9.86 20.78
C HIS A 185 -10.07 10.98 20.70
N GLU A 186 -9.92 11.76 21.76
CA GLU A 186 -8.98 12.91 21.79
C GLU A 186 -7.54 12.43 21.50
N GLN A 187 -7.12 11.34 22.13
CA GLN A 187 -5.79 10.78 21.91
C GLN A 187 -5.57 10.36 20.45
N VAL A 188 -6.55 9.70 19.83
CA VAL A 188 -6.46 9.27 18.44
C VAL A 188 -6.44 10.47 17.49
N VAL A 189 -7.27 11.48 17.72
CA VAL A 189 -7.29 12.71 16.91
C VAL A 189 -5.96 13.46 17.01
N ASP A 190 -5.42 13.62 18.21
CA ASP A 190 -4.11 14.25 18.42
C ASP A 190 -2.98 13.48 17.72
N CYS A 191 -2.98 12.15 17.80
CA CYS A 191 -2.02 11.32 17.09
C CYS A 191 -2.12 11.50 15.57
N LEU A 192 -3.32 11.55 15.01
CA LEU A 192 -3.54 11.78 13.57
C LEU A 192 -3.05 13.15 13.12
N GLN A 193 -3.28 14.20 13.93
CA GLN A 193 -2.78 15.55 13.64
C GLN A 193 -1.25 15.61 13.68
N ASN A 194 -0.61 14.96 14.67
CA ASN A 194 0.82 14.86 14.75
C ASN A 194 1.41 14.07 13.57
N ILE A 195 0.80 12.96 13.17
CA ILE A 195 1.19 12.18 12.00
C ILE A 195 1.09 13.02 10.72
N LYS A 196 0.04 13.84 10.58
CA LYS A 196 -0.10 14.78 9.45
C LYS A 196 1.04 15.81 9.42
N GLU A 197 1.39 16.37 10.57
CA GLU A 197 2.49 17.33 10.67
C GLU A 197 3.86 16.68 10.38
N ILE A 198 4.08 15.48 10.88
CA ILE A 198 5.28 14.67 10.56
C ILE A 198 5.36 14.43 9.04
N GLY A 199 4.23 14.19 8.36
CA GLY A 199 4.17 14.05 6.92
C GLY A 199 4.71 15.27 6.16
N ARG A 200 4.38 16.48 6.63
CA ARG A 200 4.91 17.75 6.07
C ARG A 200 6.42 17.88 6.31
N GLN A 201 6.86 17.59 7.52
CA GLN A 201 8.29 17.61 7.87
C GLN A 201 9.10 16.57 7.07
N ILE A 202 8.52 15.42 6.77
CA ILE A 202 9.14 14.41 5.90
C ILE A 202 9.32 14.98 4.48
N ARG A 203 8.30 15.65 3.91
CA ARG A 203 8.44 16.32 2.62
C ARG A 203 9.60 17.32 2.64
N ASP A 204 9.63 18.21 3.65
CA ASP A 204 10.65 19.23 3.77
C ASP A 204 12.06 18.61 3.92
N ALA A 205 12.18 17.47 4.64
CA ALA A 205 13.42 16.73 4.77
C ALA A 205 13.87 16.13 3.41
N PHE A 206 12.96 15.61 2.59
CA PHE A 206 13.29 15.15 1.24
C PHE A 206 13.74 16.30 0.32
N GLU A 207 13.05 17.43 0.35
CA GLU A 207 13.44 18.64 -0.40
C GLU A 207 14.82 19.14 0.00
N ALA A 208 15.16 19.07 1.30
CA ALA A 208 16.47 19.41 1.85
C ALA A 208 17.52 18.29 1.66
N ARG A 209 17.16 17.12 1.15
CA ARG A 209 18.00 15.90 1.07
C ARG A 209 18.55 15.43 2.42
N ASP A 210 17.84 15.74 3.50
CA ASP A 210 18.19 15.31 4.86
C ASP A 210 17.48 13.99 5.20
N LEU A 211 18.02 12.89 4.68
CA LEU A 211 17.48 11.55 4.89
C LEU A 211 17.61 11.06 6.35
N ASP A 212 18.58 11.59 7.11
CA ASP A 212 18.69 11.23 8.52
C ASP A 212 17.56 11.85 9.36
N THR A 213 17.13 13.06 9.02
CA THR A 213 15.89 13.65 9.59
C THR A 213 14.66 12.85 9.18
N PHE A 214 14.54 12.42 7.93
CA PHE A 214 13.49 11.46 7.52
C PHE A 214 13.48 10.22 8.42
N GLY A 215 14.66 9.62 8.67
CA GLY A 215 14.76 8.45 9.55
C GLY A 215 14.23 8.71 10.96
N ARG A 216 14.59 9.85 11.58
CA ARG A 216 14.08 10.26 12.90
C ARG A 216 12.57 10.52 12.91
N LEU A 217 12.05 11.15 11.87
CA LEU A 217 10.62 11.40 11.71
C LEU A 217 9.81 10.11 11.55
N MET A 218 10.39 9.07 10.95
CA MET A 218 9.76 7.74 10.93
C MET A 218 9.61 7.14 12.32
N ASP A 219 10.59 7.34 13.22
CA ASP A 219 10.49 6.91 14.63
C ASP A 219 9.35 7.62 15.35
N ASP A 220 9.25 8.93 15.18
CA ASP A 220 8.18 9.73 15.81
C ASP A 220 6.81 9.37 15.24
N HIS A 221 6.71 9.17 13.92
CA HIS A 221 5.48 8.66 13.30
C HIS A 221 5.06 7.31 13.91
N TRP A 222 6.02 6.38 14.11
CA TRP A 222 5.72 5.06 14.67
C TRP A 222 5.23 5.15 16.11
N LYS A 223 5.85 5.99 16.95
CA LYS A 223 5.40 6.25 18.33
C LYS A 223 3.96 6.74 18.39
N HIS A 224 3.59 7.74 17.56
CA HIS A 224 2.21 8.22 17.50
C HIS A 224 1.26 7.13 17.01
N LYS A 225 1.66 6.35 16.02
CA LYS A 225 0.84 5.26 15.51
C LYS A 225 0.56 4.18 16.55
N GLN A 226 1.55 3.82 17.37
CA GLN A 226 1.37 2.86 18.48
C GLN A 226 0.36 3.35 19.53
N GLN A 227 0.30 4.66 19.77
CA GLN A 227 -0.64 5.25 20.72
C GLN A 227 -2.10 5.27 20.24
N MET A 228 -2.35 5.13 18.94
CA MET A 228 -3.71 5.11 18.37
C MET A 228 -4.49 3.84 18.69
N SER A 229 -3.83 2.75 19.01
CA SER A 229 -4.51 1.49 19.34
C SER A 229 -3.55 0.53 20.08
N PRO A 230 -3.99 -0.11 21.17
CA PRO A 230 -3.20 -1.13 21.87
C PRO A 230 -2.98 -2.40 21.04
N ARG A 231 -3.64 -2.52 19.88
CA ARG A 231 -3.48 -3.62 18.92
C ARG A 231 -2.41 -3.35 17.86
N ILE A 232 -1.85 -2.13 17.83
CA ILE A 232 -0.75 -1.77 16.94
C ILE A 232 0.56 -2.17 17.62
N GLY A 233 1.45 -2.74 16.83
CA GLY A 233 2.70 -3.29 17.32
C GLY A 233 2.57 -4.74 17.77
N LEU A 234 3.70 -5.38 17.83
CA LEU A 234 3.90 -6.71 18.39
C LEU A 234 4.85 -6.52 19.55
N THR A 235 4.52 -6.97 20.74
CA THR A 235 5.41 -6.84 21.91
C THR A 235 6.84 -7.31 21.62
N VAL A 236 6.95 -8.39 20.82
CA VAL A 236 8.24 -8.91 20.37
C VAL A 236 8.95 -7.92 19.43
N PHE A 237 8.20 -7.23 18.55
CA PHE A 237 8.76 -6.22 17.67
C PHE A 237 9.23 -4.98 18.43
N ASP A 238 8.51 -4.54 19.46
CA ASP A 238 8.89 -3.36 20.22
C ASP A 238 10.25 -3.58 20.92
N GLN A 239 10.46 -4.74 21.52
CA GLN A 239 11.74 -5.12 22.13
C GLN A 239 12.86 -5.18 21.08
N LEU A 240 12.58 -5.82 19.93
CA LEU A 240 13.51 -5.91 18.83
C LEU A 240 13.86 -4.52 18.26
N TYR A 241 12.86 -3.64 18.16
CA TYR A 241 13.02 -2.29 17.65
C TYR A 241 13.97 -1.46 18.52
N ASP A 242 13.81 -1.51 19.83
CA ASP A 242 14.72 -0.85 20.78
C ASP A 242 16.14 -1.43 20.70
N GLU A 243 16.27 -2.73 20.53
CA GLU A 243 17.56 -3.39 20.38
C GLU A 243 18.27 -2.96 19.10
N VAL A 244 17.59 -2.93 17.95
CA VAL A 244 18.22 -2.54 16.67
C VAL A 244 18.61 -1.07 16.66
N LYS A 245 17.84 -0.19 17.29
CA LYS A 245 18.21 1.23 17.48
C LYS A 245 19.53 1.38 18.25
N ARG A 246 19.63 0.69 19.37
CA ARG A 246 20.81 0.76 20.24
C ARG A 246 22.06 0.13 19.62
N ARG A 247 21.94 -1.02 18.95
CA ARG A 247 23.08 -1.82 18.46
C ARG A 247 23.57 -1.40 17.09
N PHE A 248 22.66 -1.02 16.20
CA PHE A 248 22.98 -0.81 14.79
C PHE A 248 22.84 0.65 14.35
N GLY A 249 22.35 1.53 15.21
CA GLY A 249 22.18 2.94 14.88
C GLY A 249 20.99 3.18 13.94
N VAL A 250 19.95 2.35 14.04
CA VAL A 250 18.67 2.58 13.37
C VAL A 250 18.09 3.90 13.90
N LEU A 251 17.85 4.85 13.02
CA LEU A 251 17.27 6.16 13.39
C LEU A 251 15.76 6.10 13.53
N GLY A 252 15.12 5.25 12.76
CA GLY A 252 13.68 5.09 12.83
C GLY A 252 13.17 3.96 11.94
N GLY A 253 11.88 3.68 12.06
CA GLY A 253 11.22 2.63 11.29
C GLY A 253 9.80 2.42 11.73
N LYS A 254 9.11 1.51 11.06
CA LYS A 254 7.71 1.16 11.38
C LYS A 254 7.32 -0.21 10.84
N ILE A 255 6.28 -0.81 11.41
CA ILE A 255 5.55 -1.88 10.73
C ILE A 255 4.68 -1.22 9.64
N ILE A 256 4.77 -1.72 8.42
CA ILE A 256 4.05 -1.16 7.26
C ILE A 256 2.56 -1.54 7.33
N GLY A 257 1.72 -0.72 6.73
CA GLY A 257 0.27 -0.89 6.71
C GLY A 257 -0.39 -0.54 8.05
N ALA A 258 -1.35 -1.32 8.49
CA ALA A 258 -2.11 -1.08 9.74
C ALA A 258 -1.30 -1.29 11.03
N GLY A 259 -0.07 -1.80 10.95
CA GLY A 259 0.81 -2.00 12.10
C GLY A 259 0.65 -3.35 12.80
N GLY A 260 -0.02 -4.32 12.19
CA GLY A 260 -0.29 -5.65 12.77
C GLY A 260 0.66 -6.77 12.35
N GLY A 261 1.67 -6.50 11.53
CA GLY A 261 2.59 -7.50 10.95
C GLY A 261 2.84 -7.21 9.46
N GLY A 262 3.29 -8.19 8.71
CA GLY A 262 3.66 -8.07 7.31
C GLY A 262 5.12 -7.69 7.16
N PHE A 263 5.43 -6.43 6.93
CA PHE A 263 6.81 -5.94 6.76
C PHE A 263 7.18 -4.89 7.79
N VAL A 264 8.44 -4.89 8.15
CA VAL A 264 9.07 -3.82 8.93
C VAL A 264 10.02 -3.05 8.02
N LEU A 265 9.90 -1.74 8.07
CA LEU A 265 10.82 -0.82 7.39
C LEU A 265 11.69 -0.13 8.44
N LEU A 266 13.01 -0.22 8.29
CA LEU A 266 13.99 0.38 9.19
C LEU A 266 14.96 1.27 8.40
N TYR A 267 15.21 2.48 8.89
CA TYR A 267 16.23 3.35 8.35
C TYR A 267 17.53 3.22 9.18
N CYS A 268 18.55 2.63 8.57
CA CYS A 268 19.83 2.29 9.22
C CYS A 268 21.02 2.85 8.42
N PRO A 269 21.48 4.07 8.70
CA PRO A 269 22.55 4.70 7.93
C PRO A 269 23.94 4.14 8.23
N ALA A 270 24.16 3.50 9.39
CA ALA A 270 25.49 3.16 9.85
C ALA A 270 25.87 1.68 9.63
N LYS A 271 25.06 0.72 10.09
CA LYS A 271 25.42 -0.68 10.20
C LYS A 271 24.39 -1.60 9.52
N ALA A 272 24.04 -1.26 8.29
CA ALA A 272 22.96 -1.96 7.58
C ALA A 272 23.24 -3.45 7.37
N ARG A 273 24.48 -3.84 7.03
CA ARG A 273 24.84 -5.26 6.82
C ARG A 273 24.80 -6.08 8.11
N GLU A 274 25.25 -5.51 9.22
CA GLU A 274 25.18 -6.15 10.52
C GLU A 274 23.72 -6.29 11.00
N LEU A 275 22.89 -5.31 10.68
CA LEU A 275 21.46 -5.37 10.89
C LEU A 275 20.84 -6.51 10.08
N ASP A 276 21.19 -6.64 8.78
CA ASP A 276 20.69 -7.72 7.92
C ASP A 276 20.97 -9.10 8.51
N ALA A 277 22.20 -9.32 8.97
CA ALA A 277 22.61 -10.58 9.60
C ALA A 277 21.86 -10.84 10.93
N PHE A 278 21.64 -9.79 11.71
CA PHE A 278 20.90 -9.89 12.97
C PHE A 278 19.43 -10.23 12.74
N MET A 279 18.75 -9.56 11.79
CA MET A 279 17.35 -9.80 11.47
C MET A 279 17.13 -11.19 10.87
N ALA A 280 18.05 -11.67 10.05
CA ALA A 280 18.01 -13.04 9.53
C ALA A 280 18.08 -14.09 10.65
N GLY A 281 18.85 -13.84 11.72
CA GLY A 281 18.89 -14.68 12.93
C GLY A 281 17.57 -14.70 13.73
N HIS A 282 16.64 -13.79 13.43
CA HIS A 282 15.29 -13.72 14.03
C HIS A 282 14.19 -14.17 13.05
N ASP A 283 14.54 -14.94 12.01
CA ASP A 283 13.62 -15.41 10.98
C ASP A 283 12.88 -14.27 10.24
N MET A 284 13.52 -13.11 10.16
CA MET A 284 13.03 -11.93 9.42
C MET A 284 13.90 -11.68 8.19
N PRO A 285 13.66 -12.37 7.06
CA PRO A 285 14.46 -12.18 5.86
C PRO A 285 14.27 -10.79 5.28
N GLN A 286 15.37 -10.23 4.75
CA GLN A 286 15.35 -8.98 4.01
C GLN A 286 14.62 -9.16 2.67
N VAL A 287 13.90 -8.13 2.29
CA VAL A 287 13.32 -7.98 0.95
C VAL A 287 13.87 -6.68 0.35
N ASP A 288 14.57 -6.82 -0.76
CA ASP A 288 15.09 -5.67 -1.49
C ASP A 288 13.94 -4.88 -2.12
N ILE A 289 14.03 -3.56 -2.01
CA ILE A 289 13.07 -2.62 -2.57
C ILE A 289 13.80 -1.50 -3.30
N PHE A 290 13.25 -1.09 -4.45
CA PHE A 290 13.67 0.11 -5.17
C PHE A 290 12.46 0.99 -5.45
N PRO A 291 12.63 2.31 -5.60
CA PRO A 291 11.53 3.17 -6.03
C PRO A 291 11.05 2.80 -7.42
N SER A 292 9.73 2.71 -7.60
CA SER A 292 9.10 2.63 -8.92
C SER A 292 8.52 4.00 -9.24
N PHE A 293 9.11 4.67 -10.22
CA PHE A 293 8.74 6.05 -10.58
C PHE A 293 7.48 6.13 -11.45
N GLU A 294 7.08 5.03 -12.04
CA GLU A 294 5.86 4.95 -12.85
C GLU A 294 4.75 4.25 -12.08
N GLY A 295 3.52 4.75 -12.24
CA GLY A 295 2.33 4.08 -11.75
C GLY A 295 1.91 2.90 -12.63
N ALA A 296 0.65 2.51 -12.50
CA ALA A 296 0.09 1.44 -13.32
C ALA A 296 0.23 1.75 -14.80
N LYS A 297 0.70 0.76 -15.56
CA LYS A 297 0.93 0.90 -17.00
C LYS A 297 0.57 -0.38 -17.75
N VAL A 298 0.18 -0.21 -19.00
CA VAL A 298 0.02 -1.31 -19.94
C VAL A 298 1.39 -1.75 -20.43
N VAL A 299 1.74 -3.01 -20.16
CA VAL A 299 3.02 -3.58 -20.60
C VAL A 299 2.91 -4.16 -22.01
N SER A 300 1.75 -4.73 -22.34
CA SER A 300 1.47 -5.29 -23.66
C SER A 300 -0.03 -5.21 -23.97
N ASP A 301 -0.37 -4.72 -25.15
CA ASP A 301 -1.72 -4.76 -25.71
C ASP A 301 -1.62 -5.35 -27.12
N PHE A 302 -2.24 -6.52 -27.34
CA PHE A 302 -2.21 -7.20 -28.62
C PHE A 302 -3.31 -6.75 -29.58
N GLY A 303 -4.17 -5.82 -29.18
CA GLY A 303 -5.21 -5.19 -29.99
C GLY A 303 -6.17 -6.24 -30.59
N ASN A 304 -7.28 -6.47 -29.94
CA ASN A 304 -8.38 -7.27 -30.54
C ASN A 304 -9.34 -6.37 -31.32
#